data_0e766390aa9471ea2e7a4bbf9b1659d1
#
_entry.id   0e766390aa9471ea2e7a4bbf9b1659d1
#
_cell.length_a   1.000
_cell.length_b   1.000
_cell.length_c   1.000
_cell.angle_alpha   90.00
_cell.angle_beta   90.00
_cell.angle_gamma   90.00
#
_symmetry.space_group_name_H-M   'P 1'
#
loop_
_entity.id
_entity.type
_entity.pdbx_description
1 polymer ?
#
loop_
_entity_poly.entity_id
_entity_poly.type
_entity_poly.pdbx_seq_one_letter_code
_entity_poly.pdbx_strand_id
1 'polypeptide(L)'
;MSLINMAKREINCKVVYYGIGLSGKTTNLHYIHRTVNPADVGDMVSIDTETERTLYFDLLPLELGRVHGFQIRFQLYTVPGQVLYQQTRISVLKGADCVVFVADSQASKLQENIESFTELGEELRKMGKNPGDFPLVLQWNKRDLPDILPVPVLEQYLNPYRAPSFEAVAVGGRGVVESLRVAINTTLRRLERV
;
A
#
# COMPACT_ATOMS: atom_id res chain seq x y z
N MET A 1 -1.74 3.31 -13.53
CA MET A 1 -1.00 3.14 -14.79
C MET A 1 0.24 3.99 -14.65
N SER A 2 1.38 3.33 -14.60
CA SER A 2 2.68 3.97 -14.39
C SER A 2 2.90 5.09 -15.41
N LEU A 3 3.39 6.23 -14.95
CA LEU A 3 3.68 7.37 -15.83
C LEU A 3 5.08 7.21 -16.42
N ILE A 4 5.15 6.92 -17.71
CA ILE A 4 6.42 6.84 -18.44
C ILE A 4 6.73 8.19 -19.04
N ASN A 5 7.82 8.82 -18.60
CA ASN A 5 8.35 10.04 -19.19
C ASN A 5 9.53 9.70 -20.09
N MET A 6 9.27 9.62 -21.40
CA MET A 6 10.28 9.27 -22.40
C MET A 6 11.39 10.32 -22.49
N ALA A 7 11.07 11.61 -22.35
CA ALA A 7 12.05 12.70 -22.45
C ALA A 7 13.08 12.66 -21.31
N LYS A 8 12.62 12.34 -20.10
CA LYS A 8 13.48 12.22 -18.91
C LYS A 8 14.00 10.79 -18.70
N ARG A 9 13.50 9.81 -19.47
CA ARG A 9 13.74 8.38 -19.24
C ARG A 9 13.41 7.98 -17.79
N GLU A 10 12.22 8.34 -17.33
CA GLU A 10 11.74 8.05 -15.98
C GLU A 10 10.46 7.24 -16.04
N ILE A 11 10.34 6.27 -15.15
CA ILE A 11 9.12 5.51 -14.90
C ILE A 11 8.71 5.76 -13.45
N ASN A 12 7.54 6.36 -13.27
CA ASN A 12 6.97 6.60 -11.95
C ASN A 12 5.88 5.57 -11.67
N CYS A 13 6.07 4.78 -10.62
CA CYS A 13 5.15 3.76 -10.14
C CYS A 13 4.50 4.21 -8.84
N LYS A 14 3.23 3.87 -8.65
CA LYS A 14 2.47 4.24 -7.48
C LYS A 14 2.04 3.00 -6.69
N VAL A 15 2.47 2.90 -5.43
CA VAL A 15 2.04 1.89 -4.46
C VAL A 15 1.20 2.55 -3.38
N VAL A 16 0.01 2.03 -3.12
CA VAL A 16 -0.91 2.59 -2.12
C VAL A 16 -1.07 1.62 -0.95
N TYR A 17 -0.76 2.08 0.24
CA TYR A 17 -1.04 1.39 1.49
C TYR A 17 -2.49 1.68 1.90
N TYR A 18 -3.31 0.65 1.88
CA TYR A 18 -4.74 0.71 2.15
C TYR A 18 -5.10 -0.10 3.41
N GLY A 19 -6.27 0.14 4.01
CA GLY A 19 -6.75 -0.56 5.20
C GLY A 19 -7.36 0.40 6.22
N ILE A 20 -7.89 -0.18 7.29
CA ILE A 20 -8.63 0.55 8.34
C ILE A 20 -7.78 1.62 9.05
N GLY A 21 -8.44 2.50 9.79
CA GLY A 21 -7.76 3.45 10.66
C GLY A 21 -6.83 2.73 11.65
N LEU A 22 -5.64 3.31 11.89
CA LEU A 22 -4.66 2.79 12.85
C LEU A 22 -4.11 1.38 12.53
N SER A 23 -4.36 0.82 11.35
CA SER A 23 -3.80 -0.50 10.98
C SER A 23 -2.28 -0.53 10.83
N GLY A 24 -1.62 0.64 10.78
CA GLY A 24 -0.16 0.76 10.70
C GLY A 24 0.37 1.14 9.31
N LYS A 25 -0.46 1.71 8.43
CA LYS A 25 -0.05 2.21 7.11
C LYS A 25 1.08 3.24 7.19
N THR A 26 0.86 4.31 7.91
CA THR A 26 1.87 5.36 8.17
C THR A 26 3.11 4.81 8.87
N THR A 27 2.93 3.89 9.81
CA THR A 27 4.05 3.21 10.51
C THR A 27 4.94 2.44 9.54
N ASN A 28 4.35 1.78 8.53
CA ASN A 28 5.13 1.15 7.46
C ASN A 28 6.02 2.17 6.73
N LEU A 29 5.46 3.30 6.30
CA LEU A 29 6.22 4.33 5.58
C LEU A 29 7.33 4.91 6.46
N HIS A 30 7.04 5.21 7.72
CA HIS A 30 8.08 5.67 8.67
C HIS A 30 9.21 4.65 8.85
N TYR A 31 8.87 3.35 8.93
CA TYR A 31 9.90 2.32 9.02
C TYR A 31 10.75 2.26 7.75
N ILE A 32 10.13 2.28 6.58
CA ILE A 32 10.81 2.28 5.28
C ILE A 32 11.73 3.50 5.17
N HIS A 33 11.22 4.70 5.45
CA HIS A 33 11.98 5.95 5.41
C HIS A 33 13.25 5.90 6.28
N ARG A 34 13.12 5.34 7.48
CA ARG A 34 14.23 5.24 8.44
C ARG A 34 15.26 4.17 8.07
N THR A 35 14.86 3.13 7.32
CA THR A 35 15.66 1.91 7.10
C THR A 35 16.29 1.86 5.73
N VAL A 36 15.66 2.47 4.72
CA VAL A 36 16.20 2.56 3.36
C VAL A 36 17.37 3.53 3.34
N ASN A 37 18.35 3.28 2.47
CA ASN A 37 19.49 4.17 2.30
C ASN A 37 19.00 5.60 1.98
N PRO A 38 19.48 6.64 2.68
CA PRO A 38 19.09 8.02 2.44
C PRO A 38 19.30 8.50 1.00
N ALA A 39 20.21 7.89 0.25
CA ALA A 39 20.41 8.19 -1.17
C ALA A 39 19.26 7.69 -2.07
N ASP A 40 18.49 6.69 -1.60
CA ASP A 40 17.43 6.03 -2.37
C ASP A 40 16.04 6.41 -1.88
N VAL A 41 15.93 7.27 -0.88
CA VAL A 41 14.67 7.71 -0.28
C VAL A 41 14.59 9.23 -0.23
N GLY A 42 13.46 9.79 -0.66
CA GLY A 42 13.20 11.23 -0.52
C GLY A 42 12.53 11.57 0.81
N ASP A 43 12.28 12.86 1.01
CA ASP A 43 11.58 13.34 2.20
C ASP A 43 10.16 12.80 2.26
N MET A 44 9.76 12.34 3.43
CA MET A 44 8.39 11.93 3.67
C MET A 44 7.52 13.17 3.85
N VAL A 45 6.49 13.30 3.03
CA VAL A 45 5.54 14.40 3.07
C VAL A 45 4.23 13.88 3.64
N SER A 46 3.82 14.44 4.78
CA SER A 46 2.47 14.25 5.33
C SER A 46 1.63 15.47 4.96
N ILE A 47 0.57 15.25 4.19
CA ILE A 47 -0.35 16.33 3.82
C ILE A 47 -1.47 16.38 4.84
N ASP A 48 -1.31 17.31 5.75
CA ASP A 48 -2.29 17.68 6.76
C ASP A 48 -2.90 19.03 6.36
N THR A 49 -4.20 19.08 6.09
CA THR A 49 -4.88 20.34 5.80
C THR A 49 -5.61 20.83 7.03
N GLU A 50 -5.03 21.77 7.76
CA GLU A 50 -5.63 22.40 8.94
C GLU A 50 -6.96 23.11 8.65
N THR A 51 -7.25 23.43 7.41
CA THR A 51 -8.41 24.29 7.04
C THR A 51 -9.54 23.60 6.33
N GLU A 52 -9.32 22.47 5.66
CA GLU A 52 -10.40 21.68 5.05
C GLU A 52 -10.16 20.20 5.30
N ARG A 53 -11.02 19.58 6.08
CA ARG A 53 -10.99 18.20 6.62
C ARG A 53 -10.93 17.07 5.58
N THR A 54 -10.18 17.17 4.50
CA THR A 54 -10.41 16.30 3.34
C THR A 54 -9.23 15.51 2.79
N LEU A 55 -7.98 15.76 3.15
CA LEU A 55 -6.85 15.06 2.52
C LEU A 55 -5.74 14.72 3.53
N TYR A 56 -5.90 13.61 4.21
CA TYR A 56 -4.81 13.01 4.98
C TYR A 56 -4.19 11.87 4.19
N PHE A 57 -3.02 12.04 3.64
CA PHE A 57 -2.21 10.94 3.12
C PHE A 57 -0.73 11.24 3.31
N ASP A 58 0.05 10.20 3.51
CA ASP A 58 1.50 10.30 3.52
C ASP A 58 2.04 9.92 2.15
N LEU A 59 3.10 10.57 1.73
CA LEU A 59 3.85 10.26 0.50
C LEU A 59 5.31 10.04 0.85
N LEU A 60 5.86 8.92 0.41
CA LEU A 60 7.28 8.60 0.51
C LEU A 60 7.83 8.24 -0.88
N PRO A 61 8.69 9.09 -1.48
CA PRO A 61 9.36 8.75 -2.73
C PRO A 61 10.52 7.79 -2.50
N LEU A 62 10.66 6.79 -3.40
CA LEU A 62 11.79 5.86 -3.44
C LEU A 62 12.41 5.84 -4.84
N GLU A 63 13.74 5.87 -4.92
CA GLU A 63 14.49 5.69 -6.17
C GLU A 63 15.16 4.31 -6.19
N LEU A 64 14.83 3.48 -7.18
CA LEU A 64 15.32 2.09 -7.26
C LEU A 64 16.41 1.88 -8.31
N GLY A 65 17.07 2.95 -8.75
CA GLY A 65 18.08 2.86 -9.79
C GLY A 65 17.51 2.79 -11.21
N ARG A 66 18.23 2.18 -12.14
CA ARG A 66 17.87 2.17 -13.57
C ARG A 66 17.58 0.77 -14.09
N VAL A 67 16.51 0.65 -14.88
CA VAL A 67 16.16 -0.58 -15.61
C VAL A 67 16.00 -0.22 -17.09
N HIS A 68 16.74 -0.91 -17.99
CA HIS A 68 16.74 -0.63 -19.43
C HIS A 68 16.96 0.85 -19.79
N GLY A 69 17.78 1.57 -19.00
CA GLY A 69 18.09 2.98 -19.21
C GLY A 69 17.06 3.97 -18.67
N PHE A 70 15.97 3.49 -18.06
CA PHE A 70 14.98 4.32 -17.36
C PHE A 70 15.26 4.35 -15.88
N GLN A 71 15.20 5.56 -15.28
CA GLN A 71 15.18 5.74 -13.83
C GLN A 71 13.84 5.27 -13.29
N ILE A 72 13.84 4.34 -12.35
CA ILE A 72 12.61 3.83 -11.73
C ILE A 72 12.40 4.55 -10.40
N ARG A 73 11.23 5.18 -10.28
CA ARG A 73 10.78 5.84 -9.05
C ARG A 73 9.50 5.22 -8.56
N PHE A 74 9.45 4.89 -7.29
CA PHE A 74 8.22 4.48 -6.60
C PHE A 74 7.74 5.59 -5.69
N GLN A 75 6.45 5.83 -5.73
CA GLN A 75 5.76 6.74 -4.82
C GLN A 75 4.86 5.92 -3.92
N LEU A 76 5.19 5.84 -2.64
CA LEU A 76 4.41 5.13 -1.65
C LEU A 76 3.42 6.10 -1.01
N TYR A 77 2.14 5.79 -1.07
CA TYR A 77 1.06 6.59 -0.49
C TYR A 77 0.36 5.81 0.60
N THR A 78 -0.08 6.50 1.66
CA THR A 78 -1.12 5.97 2.56
C THR A 78 -2.47 6.56 2.21
N VAL A 79 -3.54 5.90 2.60
CA VAL A 79 -4.90 6.46 2.57
C VAL A 79 -5.46 6.59 3.98
N PRO A 80 -6.33 7.59 4.23
CA PRO A 80 -7.05 7.65 5.49
C PRO A 80 -7.97 6.44 5.66
N GLY A 81 -7.85 5.76 6.81
CA GLY A 81 -8.63 4.55 7.08
C GLY A 81 -10.04 4.80 7.63
N GLN A 82 -10.42 6.06 7.87
CA GLN A 82 -11.74 6.40 8.39
C GLN A 82 -12.77 6.50 7.26
N VAL A 83 -14.01 6.05 7.51
CA VAL A 83 -15.11 6.00 6.53
C VAL A 83 -15.41 7.37 5.92
N LEU A 84 -15.30 8.44 6.70
CA LEU A 84 -15.57 9.83 6.29
C LEU A 84 -14.71 10.31 5.10
N TYR A 85 -13.58 9.66 4.80
CA TYR A 85 -12.62 10.11 3.79
C TYR A 85 -12.64 9.28 2.50
N GLN A 86 -13.80 8.77 2.10
CA GLN A 86 -13.94 7.94 0.89
C GLN A 86 -13.43 8.65 -0.37
N GLN A 87 -13.75 9.93 -0.56
CA GLN A 87 -13.32 10.70 -1.73
C GLN A 87 -11.79 10.81 -1.81
N THR A 88 -11.14 10.98 -0.67
CA THR A 88 -9.68 11.01 -0.57
C THR A 88 -9.08 9.66 -0.93
N ARG A 89 -9.65 8.54 -0.41
CA ARG A 89 -9.20 7.19 -0.76
C ARG A 89 -9.26 6.96 -2.26
N ILE A 90 -10.39 7.29 -2.89
CA ILE A 90 -10.59 7.18 -4.34
C ILE A 90 -9.56 8.01 -5.10
N SER A 91 -9.32 9.25 -4.69
CA SER A 91 -8.34 10.14 -5.31
C SER A 91 -6.91 9.60 -5.21
N VAL A 92 -6.53 9.07 -4.05
CA VAL A 92 -5.22 8.45 -3.84
C VAL A 92 -5.09 7.12 -4.59
N LEU A 93 -6.13 6.28 -4.65
CA LEU A 93 -6.13 5.04 -5.43
C LEU A 93 -6.03 5.27 -6.95
N LYS A 94 -6.46 6.43 -7.42
CA LYS A 94 -6.39 6.75 -8.85
C LYS A 94 -4.94 6.69 -9.34
N GLY A 95 -4.71 5.91 -10.38
CA GLY A 95 -3.36 5.71 -10.92
C GLY A 95 -2.48 4.73 -10.13
N ALA A 96 -2.99 4.08 -9.08
CA ALA A 96 -2.24 3.05 -8.37
C ALA A 96 -1.84 1.89 -9.30
N ASP A 97 -0.61 1.43 -9.17
CA ASP A 97 -0.03 0.29 -9.88
C ASP A 97 -0.05 -0.97 -9.00
N CYS A 98 0.01 -0.79 -7.69
CA CYS A 98 -0.11 -1.86 -6.70
C CYS A 98 -0.77 -1.32 -5.42
N VAL A 99 -1.45 -2.20 -4.68
CA VAL A 99 -1.95 -1.92 -3.34
C VAL A 99 -1.29 -2.86 -2.33
N VAL A 100 -0.86 -2.32 -1.20
CA VAL A 100 -0.52 -3.09 0.00
C VAL A 100 -1.68 -2.90 0.99
N PHE A 101 -2.49 -3.93 1.17
CA PHE A 101 -3.59 -3.91 2.14
C PHE A 101 -3.06 -4.30 3.52
N VAL A 102 -3.09 -3.36 4.44
CA VAL A 102 -2.59 -3.53 5.82
C VAL A 102 -3.77 -3.80 6.75
N ALA A 103 -3.95 -5.05 7.13
CA ALA A 103 -4.95 -5.48 8.08
C ALA A 103 -4.41 -5.45 9.51
N ASP A 104 -5.24 -5.04 10.45
CA ASP A 104 -5.00 -5.22 11.87
C ASP A 104 -5.36 -6.65 12.28
N SER A 105 -4.39 -7.42 12.79
CA SER A 105 -4.58 -8.84 13.11
C SER A 105 -5.46 -9.11 14.33
N GLN A 106 -5.84 -8.09 15.11
CA GLN A 106 -6.66 -8.28 16.31
C GLN A 106 -8.06 -8.82 15.96
N ALA A 107 -8.57 -9.76 16.75
CA ALA A 107 -9.88 -10.38 16.53
C ALA A 107 -11.02 -9.36 16.48
N SER A 108 -10.96 -8.34 17.34
CA SER A 108 -11.93 -7.24 17.37
C SER A 108 -11.95 -6.38 16.10
N LYS A 109 -10.95 -6.48 15.22
CA LYS A 109 -10.80 -5.70 13.99
C LYS A 109 -11.17 -6.45 12.72
N LEU A 110 -11.57 -7.72 12.83
CA LEU A 110 -11.87 -8.53 11.65
C LEU A 110 -12.96 -7.90 10.79
N GLN A 111 -14.08 -7.51 11.40
CA GLN A 111 -15.22 -6.95 10.67
C GLN A 111 -14.85 -5.65 9.95
N GLU A 112 -14.14 -4.73 10.62
CA GLU A 112 -13.67 -3.48 10.01
C GLU A 112 -12.70 -3.76 8.84
N ASN A 113 -11.81 -4.75 8.97
CA ASN A 113 -10.91 -5.16 7.89
C ASN A 113 -11.69 -5.71 6.69
N ILE A 114 -12.72 -6.55 6.91
CA ILE A 114 -13.58 -7.10 5.84
C ILE A 114 -14.29 -5.96 5.09
N GLU A 115 -14.87 -5.03 5.81
CA GLU A 115 -15.54 -3.87 5.22
C GLU A 115 -14.58 -3.04 4.38
N SER A 116 -13.40 -2.71 4.93
CA SER A 116 -12.38 -1.95 4.22
C SER A 116 -11.84 -2.68 2.98
N PHE A 117 -11.69 -4.01 3.04
CA PHE A 117 -11.26 -4.82 1.90
C PHE A 117 -12.33 -4.90 0.81
N THR A 118 -13.59 -4.99 1.21
CA THR A 118 -14.74 -4.96 0.30
C THR A 118 -14.83 -3.62 -0.41
N GLU A 119 -14.72 -2.51 0.32
CA GLU A 119 -14.66 -1.15 -0.24
C GLU A 119 -13.53 -1.00 -1.26
N LEU A 120 -12.31 -1.49 -0.95
CA LEU A 120 -11.20 -1.49 -1.91
C LEU A 120 -11.59 -2.19 -3.21
N GLY A 121 -12.22 -3.37 -3.12
CA GLY A 121 -12.67 -4.12 -4.28
C GLY A 121 -13.69 -3.34 -5.12
N GLU A 122 -14.62 -2.66 -4.48
CA GLU A 122 -15.62 -1.82 -5.15
C GLU A 122 -14.99 -0.59 -5.82
N GLU A 123 -14.08 0.09 -5.13
CA GLU A 123 -13.37 1.25 -5.66
C GLU A 123 -12.53 0.88 -6.89
N LEU A 124 -11.83 -0.27 -6.86
CA LEU A 124 -11.11 -0.78 -8.03
C LEU A 124 -12.04 -1.07 -9.21
N ARG A 125 -13.21 -1.70 -8.97
CA ARG A 125 -14.20 -1.96 -10.05
C ARG A 125 -14.74 -0.67 -10.64
N LYS A 126 -15.05 0.35 -9.82
CA LYS A 126 -15.48 1.68 -10.30
C LYS A 126 -14.43 2.35 -11.17
N MET A 127 -13.14 2.02 -10.98
CA MET A 127 -12.04 2.48 -11.82
C MET A 127 -11.78 1.58 -13.05
N GLY A 128 -12.66 0.63 -13.34
CA GLY A 128 -12.52 -0.32 -14.46
C GLY A 128 -11.43 -1.37 -14.25
N LYS A 129 -11.03 -1.64 -13.00
CA LYS A 129 -10.01 -2.63 -12.64
C LYS A 129 -10.68 -3.88 -12.06
N ASN A 130 -10.24 -5.06 -12.50
CA ASN A 130 -10.64 -6.30 -11.85
C ASN A 130 -9.78 -6.53 -10.60
N PRO A 131 -10.37 -6.59 -9.39
CA PRO A 131 -9.59 -6.81 -8.16
C PRO A 131 -8.77 -8.10 -8.16
N GLY A 132 -9.25 -9.16 -8.85
CA GLY A 132 -8.55 -10.44 -8.95
C GLY A 132 -7.27 -10.40 -9.80
N ASP A 133 -7.17 -9.44 -10.72
CA ASP A 133 -6.01 -9.26 -11.61
C ASP A 133 -5.16 -8.06 -11.21
N PHE A 134 -5.63 -7.28 -10.22
CA PHE A 134 -4.93 -6.10 -9.77
C PHE A 134 -3.77 -6.47 -8.84
N PRO A 135 -2.56 -5.88 -9.02
CA PRO A 135 -1.44 -6.13 -8.12
C PRO A 135 -1.79 -5.79 -6.67
N LEU A 136 -1.87 -6.81 -5.84
CA LEU A 136 -2.26 -6.72 -4.44
C LEU A 136 -1.27 -7.52 -3.59
N VAL A 137 -0.87 -6.96 -2.47
CA VAL A 137 -0.11 -7.61 -1.40
C VAL A 137 -0.87 -7.41 -0.10
N LEU A 138 -0.98 -8.46 0.70
CA LEU A 138 -1.65 -8.40 2.00
C LEU A 138 -0.60 -8.38 3.11
N GLN A 139 -0.86 -7.59 4.13
CA GLN A 139 -0.01 -7.51 5.30
C GLN A 139 -0.87 -7.70 6.55
N TRP A 140 -0.65 -8.83 7.26
CA TRP A 140 -1.26 -9.12 8.55
C TRP A 140 -0.42 -8.43 9.63
N ASN A 141 -0.74 -7.16 9.91
CA ASN A 141 0.05 -6.34 10.84
C ASN A 141 -0.37 -6.51 12.30
N LYS A 142 0.48 -6.03 13.20
CA LYS A 142 0.31 -6.09 14.65
C LYS A 142 0.34 -7.52 15.22
N ARG A 143 1.20 -8.38 14.64
CA ARG A 143 1.37 -9.77 15.09
C ARG A 143 2.04 -9.88 16.47
N ASP A 144 2.45 -8.79 17.05
CA ASP A 144 3.01 -8.63 18.39
C ASP A 144 1.96 -8.37 19.48
N LEU A 145 0.72 -8.08 19.10
CA LEU A 145 -0.36 -7.79 20.04
C LEU A 145 -1.04 -9.07 20.54
N PRO A 146 -1.69 -9.03 21.71
CA PRO A 146 -2.55 -10.11 22.19
C PRO A 146 -3.84 -10.19 21.35
N ASP A 147 -4.59 -11.29 21.50
CA ASP A 147 -5.92 -11.50 20.88
C ASP A 147 -5.93 -11.38 19.34
N ILE A 148 -4.83 -11.78 18.72
CA ILE A 148 -4.70 -11.81 17.25
C ILE A 148 -5.32 -13.07 16.66
N LEU A 149 -5.94 -12.92 15.49
CA LEU A 149 -6.46 -14.06 14.74
C LEU A 149 -5.33 -14.90 14.13
N PRO A 150 -5.50 -16.22 14.05
CA PRO A 150 -4.62 -17.07 13.25
C PRO A 150 -4.59 -16.66 11.80
N VAL A 151 -3.41 -16.77 11.15
CA VAL A 151 -3.25 -16.42 9.72
C VAL A 151 -4.28 -17.11 8.82
N PRO A 152 -4.60 -18.42 8.97
CA PRO A 152 -5.62 -19.07 8.15
C PRO A 152 -7.00 -18.40 8.21
N VAL A 153 -7.37 -17.81 9.35
CA VAL A 153 -8.64 -17.06 9.46
C VAL A 153 -8.57 -15.76 8.67
N LEU A 154 -7.48 -15.00 8.76
CA LEU A 154 -7.28 -13.78 7.98
C LEU A 154 -7.26 -14.09 6.48
N GLU A 155 -6.57 -15.16 6.07
CA GLU A 155 -6.55 -15.63 4.69
C GLU A 155 -7.96 -15.97 4.17
N GLN A 156 -8.75 -16.67 4.96
CA GLN A 156 -10.10 -17.08 4.58
C GLN A 156 -11.01 -15.88 4.29
N TYR A 157 -10.93 -14.83 5.11
CA TYR A 157 -11.84 -13.69 5.01
C TYR A 157 -11.31 -12.55 4.13
N LEU A 158 -10.00 -12.39 4.03
CA LEU A 158 -9.38 -11.21 3.42
C LEU A 158 -8.54 -11.54 2.18
N ASN A 159 -8.38 -12.82 1.81
CA ASN A 159 -7.57 -13.19 0.64
C ASN A 159 -8.31 -14.06 -0.40
N PRO A 160 -9.47 -13.61 -0.91
CA PRO A 160 -10.21 -14.38 -1.92
C PRO A 160 -9.45 -14.49 -3.25
N TYR A 161 -8.48 -13.61 -3.49
CA TYR A 161 -7.71 -13.56 -4.74
C TYR A 161 -6.38 -14.30 -4.66
N ARG A 162 -6.05 -14.92 -3.52
CA ARG A 162 -4.76 -15.61 -3.27
C ARG A 162 -3.55 -14.72 -3.54
N ALA A 163 -3.66 -13.46 -3.15
CA ALA A 163 -2.57 -12.50 -3.23
C ALA A 163 -1.43 -12.89 -2.24
N PRO A 164 -0.17 -12.54 -2.53
CA PRO A 164 0.91 -12.72 -1.57
C PRO A 164 0.60 -12.03 -0.25
N SER A 165 0.82 -12.72 0.87
CA SER A 165 0.56 -12.21 2.21
C SER A 165 1.76 -12.36 3.14
N PHE A 166 1.88 -11.45 4.10
CA PHE A 166 2.99 -11.38 5.05
C PHE A 166 2.50 -11.08 6.45
N GLU A 167 2.98 -11.83 7.43
CA GLU A 167 2.86 -11.42 8.83
C GLU A 167 3.78 -10.23 9.10
N ALA A 168 3.28 -9.23 9.82
CA ALA A 168 4.02 -8.00 10.07
C ALA A 168 3.89 -7.48 11.50
N VAL A 169 4.93 -6.75 11.88
CA VAL A 169 5.00 -5.89 13.06
C VAL A 169 5.65 -4.58 12.60
N ALA A 170 4.82 -3.67 12.08
CA ALA A 170 5.32 -2.47 11.41
C ALA A 170 6.21 -1.58 12.30
N VAL A 171 5.92 -1.52 13.60
CA VAL A 171 6.74 -0.76 14.58
C VAL A 171 8.17 -1.32 14.70
N GLY A 172 8.33 -2.65 14.55
CA GLY A 172 9.61 -3.36 14.61
C GLY A 172 10.19 -3.69 13.23
N GLY A 173 9.45 -3.45 12.14
CA GLY A 173 9.88 -3.66 10.76
C GLY A 173 9.72 -5.08 10.22
N ARG A 174 9.32 -6.04 11.04
CA ARG A 174 9.04 -7.41 10.57
C ARG A 174 7.96 -7.37 9.50
N GLY A 175 8.22 -8.00 8.35
CA GLY A 175 7.28 -8.10 7.23
C GLY A 175 7.12 -6.82 6.38
N VAL A 176 7.71 -5.69 6.81
CA VAL A 176 7.57 -4.39 6.12
C VAL A 176 8.34 -4.36 4.81
N VAL A 177 9.63 -4.69 4.86
CA VAL A 177 10.50 -4.68 3.67
C VAL A 177 10.14 -5.82 2.72
N GLU A 178 9.77 -6.98 3.26
CA GLU A 178 9.36 -8.15 2.49
C GLU A 178 8.11 -7.87 1.66
N SER A 179 7.07 -7.31 2.26
CA SER A 179 5.83 -6.94 1.57
C SER A 179 6.05 -5.83 0.53
N LEU A 180 6.85 -4.82 0.85
CA LEU A 180 7.23 -3.77 -0.10
C LEU A 180 7.98 -4.35 -1.30
N ARG A 181 8.96 -5.23 -1.08
CA ARG A 181 9.74 -5.86 -2.14
C ARG A 181 8.85 -6.63 -3.11
N VAL A 182 7.86 -7.35 -2.60
CA VAL A 182 6.90 -8.08 -3.45
C VAL A 182 6.00 -7.11 -4.20
N ALA A 183 5.53 -6.02 -3.59
CA ALA A 183 4.75 -4.99 -4.26
C ALA A 183 5.53 -4.34 -5.41
N ILE A 184 6.81 -3.99 -5.19
CA ILE A 184 7.72 -3.46 -6.21
C ILE A 184 7.89 -4.46 -7.36
N ASN A 185 8.27 -5.70 -7.05
CA ASN A 185 8.52 -6.73 -8.07
C ASN A 185 7.27 -7.04 -8.90
N THR A 186 6.09 -7.09 -8.25
CA THR A 186 4.82 -7.33 -8.94
C THR A 186 4.48 -6.18 -9.89
N THR A 187 4.75 -4.95 -9.47
CA THR A 187 4.57 -3.76 -10.32
C THR A 187 5.51 -3.78 -11.52
N LEU A 188 6.80 -4.04 -11.31
CA LEU A 188 7.81 -4.07 -12.38
C LEU A 188 7.51 -5.15 -13.42
N ARG A 189 7.18 -6.39 -12.99
CA ARG A 189 6.79 -7.48 -13.90
C ARG A 189 5.58 -7.15 -14.77
N ARG A 190 4.69 -6.31 -14.28
CA ARG A 190 3.53 -5.88 -15.07
C ARG A 190 3.91 -4.84 -16.11
N LEU A 191 4.90 -4.00 -15.83
CA LEU A 191 5.45 -3.04 -16.81
C LEU A 191 6.16 -3.73 -17.97
N GLU A 192 6.85 -4.84 -17.71
CA GLU A 192 7.54 -5.61 -18.75
C GLU A 192 6.59 -6.31 -19.74
N ARG A 193 5.31 -6.42 -19.40
CA ARG A 193 4.28 -7.08 -20.23
C ARG A 193 3.45 -6.10 -21.08
N VAL A 194 3.68 -4.80 -20.93
CA VAL A 194 3.01 -3.73 -21.67
C VAL A 194 3.93 -3.17 -22.75
#